data_f5920e8f4260cdea6ea7f36e48431669
#
_entry.id   f5920e8f4260cdea6ea7f36e48431669
#
_cell.length_a   1.000
_cell.length_b   1.000
_cell.length_c   1.000
_cell.angle_alpha   90.00
_cell.angle_beta   90.00
_cell.angle_gamma   90.00
#
_symmetry.space_group_name_H-M   'P 1'
#
loop_
_entity.id
_entity.type
_entity.pdbx_description
1 polymer ?
#
loop_
_entity_poly.entity_id
_entity_poly.type
_entity_poly.pdbx_seq_one_letter_code
_entity_poly.pdbx_strand_id
1 'polypeptide(L)'
;MHAPLNKASSALVFALLLVVVATAAVAFTAGAYGAPAPGSTDPELTLSAAPGTVSGGAAARLSIHIAAPGASLQLSRRYEGESEFTALRSLTTDALGDLSWAVWPRGSATYRVEFAGSAEWAPASAEARLEVRPKLTVTTSADGTVFTGDRVTLRVQLVPDRPGGVVELQRWDSGAATWVVLKSLTLDGASKAQWVWRPSQAGRQRLRARSAADADNVAVVSGTAALEVFDASNPYGVPSKYPHLILVDRSQYKLYYYERGRVVRVFDCVLGRPSLPTPLGHYKIYAKDPQMYGAYGPRRMRYLGAYAIHGTNEPWLLSRWPRNYSHGCSRLSNSHILWLFDQVHVGTPVWNVP
;
A
#
# COMPACT_ATOMS: atom_id res chain seq x y z
N MET A 1 -22.32 -55.14 -21.66
CA MET A 1 -23.30 -54.26 -21.01
C MET A 1 -22.63 -52.91 -20.81
N HIS A 2 -22.99 -51.95 -21.68
CA HIS A 2 -22.45 -50.59 -21.67
C HIS A 2 -23.34 -49.71 -20.77
N ALA A 3 -22.75 -48.93 -19.90
CA ALA A 3 -23.42 -47.80 -19.24
C ALA A 3 -22.75 -46.47 -19.68
N PRO A 4 -23.52 -45.43 -19.98
CA PRO A 4 -22.99 -44.22 -20.62
C PRO A 4 -22.46 -43.17 -19.64
N LEU A 5 -21.42 -42.50 -20.11
CA LEU A 5 -20.84 -41.27 -19.50
C LEU A 5 -21.83 -40.12 -19.53
N ASN A 6 -22.08 -39.55 -18.39
CA ASN A 6 -22.88 -38.33 -18.23
C ASN A 6 -21.93 -37.12 -18.30
N LYS A 7 -22.06 -36.31 -19.36
CA LYS A 7 -21.39 -35.04 -19.55
C LYS A 7 -22.16 -33.99 -18.75
N ALA A 8 -21.60 -33.46 -17.67
CA ALA A 8 -22.10 -32.28 -17.03
C ALA A 8 -21.55 -31.04 -17.75
N SER A 9 -22.42 -30.34 -18.45
CA SER A 9 -22.14 -29.04 -19.06
C SER A 9 -22.03 -27.97 -17.97
N SER A 10 -20.86 -27.33 -17.87
CA SER A 10 -20.67 -26.12 -17.06
C SER A 10 -21.27 -24.95 -17.81
N ALA A 11 -22.43 -24.49 -17.40
CA ALA A 11 -23.01 -23.23 -17.83
C ALA A 11 -22.30 -22.07 -17.11
N LEU A 12 -21.54 -21.28 -17.87
CA LEU A 12 -20.96 -20.02 -17.44
C LEU A 12 -22.12 -19.00 -17.32
N VAL A 13 -22.51 -18.68 -16.09
CA VAL A 13 -23.44 -17.58 -15.82
C VAL A 13 -22.66 -16.27 -15.85
N PHE A 14 -22.76 -15.53 -16.96
CA PHE A 14 -22.35 -14.12 -17.01
C PHE A 14 -23.34 -13.30 -16.18
N ALA A 15 -22.95 -12.92 -14.98
CA ALA A 15 -23.65 -11.91 -14.21
C ALA A 15 -23.40 -10.54 -14.86
N LEU A 16 -24.38 -10.05 -15.62
CA LEU A 16 -24.43 -8.69 -16.15
C LEU A 16 -24.64 -7.75 -14.96
N LEU A 17 -23.56 -7.09 -14.50
CA LEU A 17 -23.64 -6.06 -13.47
C LEU A 17 -24.28 -4.82 -14.09
N LEU A 18 -25.59 -4.66 -13.88
CA LEU A 18 -26.32 -3.46 -14.25
C LEU A 18 -25.88 -2.34 -13.30
N VAL A 19 -24.94 -1.48 -13.72
CA VAL A 19 -24.62 -0.25 -13.01
C VAL A 19 -25.79 0.71 -13.19
N VAL A 20 -26.69 0.72 -12.21
CA VAL A 20 -27.71 1.76 -12.10
C VAL A 20 -26.98 3.05 -11.71
N VAL A 21 -26.70 3.90 -12.69
CA VAL A 21 -26.31 5.28 -12.44
C VAL A 21 -27.55 5.98 -11.88
N ALA A 22 -27.63 6.10 -10.57
CA ALA A 22 -28.62 6.94 -9.91
C ALA A 22 -28.31 8.39 -10.29
N THR A 23 -28.97 8.92 -11.29
CA THR A 23 -29.05 10.36 -11.54
C THR A 23 -29.93 10.95 -10.43
N ALA A 24 -29.26 11.47 -9.39
CA ALA A 24 -29.96 12.30 -8.41
C ALA A 24 -30.42 13.59 -9.14
N ALA A 25 -31.70 13.65 -9.48
CA ALA A 25 -32.32 14.90 -9.87
C ALA A 25 -32.31 15.84 -8.63
N VAL A 26 -31.39 16.79 -8.61
CA VAL A 26 -31.33 17.81 -7.57
C VAL A 26 -32.38 18.88 -7.93
N ALA A 27 -33.33 19.08 -7.02
CA ALA A 27 -34.31 20.14 -7.13
C ALA A 27 -33.61 21.51 -7.13
N PHE A 28 -33.93 22.32 -8.13
CA PHE A 28 -33.41 23.68 -8.30
C PHE A 28 -33.89 24.61 -7.18
N THR A 29 -32.94 25.19 -6.42
CA THR A 29 -33.22 26.46 -5.71
C THR A 29 -32.71 27.59 -6.59
N ALA A 30 -33.61 28.40 -7.11
CA ALA A 30 -33.27 29.59 -7.87
C ALA A 30 -32.52 30.59 -6.97
N GLY A 31 -31.18 30.66 -7.12
CA GLY A 31 -30.37 31.72 -6.51
C GLY A 31 -30.48 32.97 -7.37
N ALA A 32 -30.67 34.09 -6.74
CA ALA A 32 -30.70 35.50 -7.08
C ALA A 32 -30.29 35.96 -8.51
N TYR A 33 -30.85 35.41 -9.53
CA TYR A 33 -30.82 35.97 -10.89
C TYR A 33 -32.09 36.80 -11.12
N GLY A 34 -31.95 37.91 -11.85
CA GLY A 34 -33.11 38.69 -12.27
C GLY A 34 -34.13 37.86 -12.98
N ALA A 35 -35.40 38.23 -12.93
CA ALA A 35 -36.45 37.53 -13.65
C ALA A 35 -36.07 37.35 -15.13
N PRO A 36 -36.28 36.15 -15.72
CA PRO A 36 -35.94 35.91 -17.12
C PRO A 36 -36.70 36.89 -18.02
N ALA A 37 -36.07 37.30 -19.13
CA ALA A 37 -36.70 38.13 -20.11
C ALA A 37 -38.00 37.43 -20.63
N PRO A 38 -39.12 38.15 -20.86
CA PRO A 38 -40.32 37.53 -21.38
C PRO A 38 -40.03 36.78 -22.71
N GLY A 39 -40.28 35.48 -22.74
CA GLY A 39 -40.07 34.64 -23.92
C GLY A 39 -38.70 33.93 -23.98
N SER A 40 -37.82 34.06 -22.96
CA SER A 40 -36.57 33.28 -22.94
C SER A 40 -36.80 31.79 -22.65
N THR A 41 -36.02 30.93 -23.34
CA THR A 41 -36.12 29.46 -23.24
C THR A 41 -35.24 28.97 -22.06
N ASP A 42 -35.69 27.90 -21.41
CA ASP A 42 -34.85 27.17 -20.41
C ASP A 42 -33.66 26.52 -21.13
N PRO A 43 -32.41 26.79 -20.72
CA PRO A 43 -31.22 26.25 -21.37
C PRO A 43 -30.88 24.79 -20.96
N GLU A 44 -31.67 24.12 -20.12
CA GLU A 44 -31.45 22.73 -19.66
C GLU A 44 -30.02 22.47 -19.15
N LEU A 45 -29.49 23.41 -18.32
CA LEU A 45 -28.13 23.31 -17.81
C LEU A 45 -27.98 22.13 -16.84
N THR A 46 -27.03 21.24 -17.12
CA THR A 46 -26.67 20.12 -16.25
C THR A 46 -25.21 20.13 -15.89
N LEU A 47 -24.89 19.60 -14.70
CA LEU A 47 -23.53 19.37 -14.22
C LEU A 47 -23.45 18.00 -13.54
N SER A 48 -22.47 17.22 -13.89
CA SER A 48 -22.17 15.94 -13.22
C SER A 48 -20.70 15.80 -12.91
N ALA A 49 -20.36 15.00 -11.91
CA ALA A 49 -18.99 14.65 -11.54
C ALA A 49 -18.79 13.14 -11.64
N ALA A 50 -17.78 12.70 -12.37
CA ALA A 50 -17.46 11.29 -12.55
C ALA A 50 -15.96 11.00 -12.34
N PRO A 51 -15.58 10.06 -11.43
CA PRO A 51 -16.48 9.41 -10.47
C PRO A 51 -16.98 10.40 -9.42
N GLY A 52 -18.17 10.20 -8.85
CA GLY A 52 -18.74 11.06 -7.80
C GLY A 52 -17.98 10.99 -6.47
N THR A 53 -17.12 10.00 -6.29
CA THR A 53 -16.20 9.83 -5.15
C THR A 53 -14.80 9.54 -5.67
N VAL A 54 -13.78 10.24 -5.16
CA VAL A 54 -12.38 10.02 -5.48
C VAL A 54 -11.55 9.75 -4.23
N SER A 55 -10.47 8.99 -4.37
CA SER A 55 -9.42 8.90 -3.34
C SER A 55 -8.55 10.14 -3.37
N GLY A 56 -7.99 10.52 -2.23
CA GLY A 56 -7.15 11.70 -2.11
C GLY A 56 -6.07 11.79 -3.19
N GLY A 57 -5.98 12.94 -3.84
CA GLY A 57 -5.07 13.22 -4.95
C GLY A 57 -5.52 12.71 -6.32
N ALA A 58 -6.61 11.96 -6.43
CA ALA A 58 -7.13 11.52 -7.71
C ALA A 58 -7.96 12.62 -8.38
N ALA A 59 -7.96 12.58 -9.73
CA ALA A 59 -8.79 13.48 -10.54
C ALA A 59 -10.24 12.98 -10.63
N ALA A 60 -11.17 13.94 -10.75
CA ALA A 60 -12.52 13.71 -11.24
C ALA A 60 -12.78 14.55 -12.48
N ARG A 61 -13.74 14.16 -13.27
CA ARG A 61 -14.19 14.87 -14.45
C ARG A 61 -15.56 15.52 -14.17
N LEU A 62 -15.64 16.81 -14.37
CA LEU A 62 -16.90 17.53 -14.43
C LEU A 62 -17.38 17.48 -15.89
N SER A 63 -18.61 17.04 -16.11
CA SER A 63 -19.28 17.07 -17.41
C SER A 63 -20.45 18.03 -17.33
N ILE A 64 -20.50 18.97 -18.25
CA ILE A 64 -21.47 20.06 -18.33
C ILE A 64 -22.16 19.93 -19.67
N HIS A 65 -23.47 20.10 -19.66
CA HIS A 65 -24.27 20.27 -20.88
C HIS A 65 -25.27 21.41 -20.71
N ILE A 66 -25.41 22.21 -21.73
CA ILE A 66 -26.39 23.32 -21.82
C ILE A 66 -26.93 23.40 -23.25
N ALA A 67 -28.25 23.56 -23.43
CA ALA A 67 -28.85 23.66 -24.74
C ALA A 67 -28.49 24.94 -25.52
N ALA A 68 -27.77 25.90 -24.86
CA ALA A 68 -27.25 27.12 -25.48
C ALA A 68 -25.81 26.89 -26.00
N PRO A 69 -25.60 26.74 -27.33
CA PRO A 69 -24.30 26.48 -27.93
C PRO A 69 -23.30 27.62 -27.67
N GLY A 70 -22.03 27.30 -27.37
CA GLY A 70 -20.99 28.31 -27.13
C GLY A 70 -21.24 29.18 -25.90
N ALA A 71 -22.04 28.72 -24.94
CA ALA A 71 -22.36 29.45 -23.73
C ALA A 71 -21.13 29.72 -22.86
N SER A 72 -21.02 30.93 -22.34
CA SER A 72 -20.01 31.28 -21.29
C SER A 72 -20.59 30.95 -19.93
N LEU A 73 -19.92 30.09 -19.20
CA LEU A 73 -20.31 29.59 -17.87
C LEU A 73 -19.31 30.02 -16.82
N GLN A 74 -19.77 30.39 -15.62
CA GLN A 74 -18.92 30.61 -14.46
C GLN A 74 -18.87 29.32 -13.63
N LEU A 75 -17.68 28.69 -13.52
CA LEU A 75 -17.45 27.58 -12.61
C LEU A 75 -17.01 28.10 -11.25
N SER A 76 -17.66 27.64 -10.22
CA SER A 76 -17.34 27.93 -8.82
C SER A 76 -17.29 26.63 -8.00
N ARG A 77 -16.74 26.72 -6.79
CA ARG A 77 -16.60 25.58 -5.87
C ARG A 77 -16.79 26.06 -4.43
N ARG A 78 -17.44 25.21 -3.64
CA ARG A 78 -17.55 25.36 -2.18
C ARG A 78 -17.09 24.06 -1.52
N TYR A 79 -16.05 24.10 -0.70
CA TYR A 79 -15.67 22.96 0.11
C TYR A 79 -16.69 22.70 1.23
N GLU A 80 -16.71 21.46 1.71
CA GLU A 80 -17.48 21.11 2.90
C GLU A 80 -16.98 21.95 4.08
N GLY A 81 -17.88 22.61 4.83
CA GLY A 81 -17.57 23.58 5.89
C GLY A 81 -17.49 25.05 5.45
N GLU A 82 -17.35 25.35 4.17
CA GLU A 82 -17.43 26.73 3.65
C GLU A 82 -18.88 27.18 3.46
N SER A 83 -19.17 28.43 3.75
CA SER A 83 -20.50 29.02 3.51
C SER A 83 -20.69 29.54 2.09
N GLU A 84 -19.61 29.97 1.44
CA GLU A 84 -19.65 30.69 0.17
C GLU A 84 -18.96 29.92 -0.95
N PHE A 85 -19.46 30.11 -2.18
CA PHE A 85 -18.82 29.59 -3.38
C PHE A 85 -17.64 30.49 -3.78
N THR A 86 -16.49 29.89 -4.01
CA THR A 86 -15.33 30.57 -4.59
C THR A 86 -15.34 30.38 -6.10
N ALA A 87 -15.34 31.49 -6.84
CA ALA A 87 -15.21 31.46 -8.29
C ALA A 87 -13.85 30.88 -8.71
N LEU A 88 -13.85 29.94 -9.63
CA LEU A 88 -12.65 29.27 -10.13
C LEU A 88 -12.24 29.83 -11.49
N ARG A 89 -13.17 29.85 -12.45
CA ARG A 89 -12.90 30.30 -13.81
C ARG A 89 -14.17 30.38 -14.66
N SER A 90 -14.09 31.16 -15.73
CA SER A 90 -15.05 31.10 -16.81
C SER A 90 -14.71 29.97 -17.79
N LEU A 91 -15.70 29.31 -18.33
CA LEU A 91 -15.64 28.18 -19.26
C LEU A 91 -16.56 28.48 -20.44
N THR A 92 -16.21 27.96 -21.62
CA THR A 92 -17.07 28.07 -22.82
C THR A 92 -17.40 26.69 -23.31
N THR A 93 -18.66 26.39 -23.56
CA THR A 93 -19.11 25.12 -24.14
C THR A 93 -18.82 25.08 -25.65
N ASP A 94 -18.79 23.88 -26.19
CA ASP A 94 -18.67 23.70 -27.66
C ASP A 94 -19.96 24.04 -28.42
N ALA A 95 -19.95 23.78 -29.72
CA ALA A 95 -21.12 24.02 -30.59
C ALA A 95 -22.30 23.12 -30.29
N LEU A 96 -22.14 22.05 -29.49
CA LEU A 96 -23.21 21.16 -29.04
C LEU A 96 -23.68 21.51 -27.61
N GLY A 97 -23.06 22.51 -26.99
CA GLY A 97 -23.34 22.89 -25.59
C GLY A 97 -22.62 22.04 -24.58
N ASP A 98 -21.66 21.20 -24.99
CA ASP A 98 -20.94 20.27 -24.13
C ASP A 98 -19.62 20.84 -23.67
N LEU A 99 -19.23 20.48 -22.44
CA LEU A 99 -17.91 20.78 -21.88
C LEU A 99 -17.50 19.71 -20.89
N SER A 100 -16.22 19.37 -20.88
CA SER A 100 -15.63 18.43 -19.92
C SER A 100 -14.38 19.05 -19.28
N TRP A 101 -14.33 19.02 -17.95
CA TRP A 101 -13.24 19.63 -17.17
C TRP A 101 -12.71 18.69 -16.10
N ALA A 102 -11.38 18.50 -16.02
CA ALA A 102 -10.74 17.72 -14.96
C ALA A 102 -10.48 18.59 -13.72
N VAL A 103 -10.81 18.06 -12.55
CA VAL A 103 -10.55 18.68 -11.24
C VAL A 103 -9.77 17.74 -10.33
N TRP A 104 -8.93 18.32 -9.47
CA TRP A 104 -8.16 17.63 -8.42
C TRP A 104 -8.54 18.23 -7.06
N PRO A 105 -9.63 17.77 -6.47
CA PRO A 105 -10.15 18.40 -5.25
C PRO A 105 -9.25 18.09 -4.04
N ARG A 106 -9.09 19.09 -3.18
CA ARG A 106 -8.35 18.96 -1.90
C ARG A 106 -9.24 18.46 -0.75
N GLY A 107 -10.54 18.37 -0.96
CA GLY A 107 -11.56 17.91 -0.01
C GLY A 107 -12.88 17.72 -0.72
N SER A 108 -13.86 17.14 -0.03
CA SER A 108 -15.22 17.05 -0.53
C SER A 108 -15.77 18.43 -0.82
N ALA A 109 -16.37 18.60 -1.98
CA ALA A 109 -16.82 19.91 -2.46
C ALA A 109 -18.07 19.80 -3.30
N THR A 110 -18.84 20.89 -3.31
CA THR A 110 -19.89 21.12 -4.29
C THR A 110 -19.33 22.06 -5.37
N TYR A 111 -19.41 21.62 -6.62
CA TYR A 111 -19.13 22.46 -7.77
C TYR A 111 -20.42 23.00 -8.30
N ARG A 112 -20.39 24.25 -8.76
CA ARG A 112 -21.53 24.94 -9.39
C ARG A 112 -21.08 25.54 -10.70
N VAL A 113 -21.92 25.41 -11.72
CA VAL A 113 -21.83 26.18 -12.96
C VAL A 113 -23.03 27.10 -13.06
N GLU A 114 -22.77 28.33 -13.51
CA GLU A 114 -23.77 29.37 -13.65
C GLU A 114 -23.70 29.96 -15.05
N PHE A 115 -24.85 30.09 -15.66
CA PHE A 115 -25.09 30.77 -16.92
C PHE A 115 -25.90 32.04 -16.67
N ALA A 116 -25.37 33.18 -17.07
CA ALA A 116 -26.02 34.49 -16.80
C ALA A 116 -27.27 34.74 -17.67
N GLY A 117 -27.51 33.87 -18.67
CA GLY A 117 -28.55 34.05 -19.65
C GLY A 117 -28.07 34.81 -20.87
N SER A 118 -28.98 34.93 -21.87
CA SER A 118 -28.81 35.74 -23.07
C SER A 118 -30.16 36.29 -23.49
N ALA A 119 -30.23 36.94 -24.66
CA ALA A 119 -31.52 37.41 -25.21
C ALA A 119 -32.52 36.25 -25.51
N GLU A 120 -31.99 35.03 -25.77
CA GLU A 120 -32.79 33.87 -26.17
C GLU A 120 -32.97 32.87 -25.04
N TRP A 121 -32.01 32.85 -24.07
CA TRP A 121 -31.92 31.83 -23.03
C TRP A 121 -32.04 32.43 -21.65
N ALA A 122 -32.79 31.78 -20.77
CA ALA A 122 -32.93 32.19 -19.39
C ALA A 122 -31.62 31.92 -18.59
N PRO A 123 -31.33 32.68 -17.51
CA PRO A 123 -30.27 32.32 -16.58
C PRO A 123 -30.48 30.94 -15.96
N ALA A 124 -29.42 30.19 -15.76
CA ALA A 124 -29.49 28.86 -15.14
C ALA A 124 -28.29 28.54 -14.27
N SER A 125 -28.44 27.65 -13.31
CA SER A 125 -27.36 27.09 -12.52
C SER A 125 -27.54 25.61 -12.28
N ALA A 126 -26.40 24.87 -12.18
CA ALA A 126 -26.41 23.46 -11.84
C ALA A 126 -25.29 23.16 -10.86
N GLU A 127 -25.51 22.21 -9.96
CA GLU A 127 -24.56 21.81 -8.94
C GLU A 127 -24.24 20.31 -9.02
N ALA A 128 -23.00 19.94 -8.70
CA ALA A 128 -22.59 18.55 -8.50
C ALA A 128 -21.71 18.42 -7.28
N ARG A 129 -22.02 17.46 -6.41
CA ARG A 129 -21.17 17.11 -5.25
C ARG A 129 -20.11 16.09 -5.69
N LEU A 130 -18.88 16.35 -5.26
CA LEU A 130 -17.74 15.44 -5.40
C LEU A 130 -17.21 15.11 -4.02
N GLU A 131 -17.29 13.84 -3.65
CA GLU A 131 -16.76 13.35 -2.37
C GLU A 131 -15.28 12.99 -2.51
N VAL A 132 -14.45 13.39 -1.54
CA VAL A 132 -13.04 13.01 -1.46
C VAL A 132 -12.79 12.19 -0.22
N ARG A 133 -12.37 10.92 -0.42
CA ARG A 133 -11.93 10.06 0.67
C ARG A 133 -10.44 10.29 0.92
N PRO A 134 -10.05 10.79 2.11
CA PRO A 134 -8.66 11.02 2.40
C PRO A 134 -7.89 9.69 2.42
N LYS A 135 -6.63 9.74 1.98
CA LYS A 135 -5.70 8.61 1.98
C LYS A 135 -4.54 8.93 2.91
N LEU A 136 -4.39 8.16 3.96
CA LEU A 136 -3.25 8.20 4.86
C LEU A 136 -2.34 7.00 4.58
N THR A 137 -1.05 7.26 4.43
CA THR A 137 -0.04 6.21 4.23
C THR A 137 0.98 6.20 5.36
N VAL A 138 1.48 5.04 5.70
CA VAL A 138 2.64 4.85 6.57
C VAL A 138 3.64 3.95 5.89
N THR A 139 4.91 4.33 5.90
CA THR A 139 6.03 3.54 5.35
C THR A 139 7.17 3.48 6.35
N THR A 140 8.01 2.45 6.23
CA THR A 140 9.21 2.28 7.04
C THR A 140 10.46 2.37 6.18
N SER A 141 11.57 2.83 6.74
CA SER A 141 12.88 2.86 6.05
C SER A 141 13.60 1.50 6.09
N ALA A 142 12.99 0.48 6.69
CA ALA A 142 13.66 -0.81 6.85
C ALA A 142 13.60 -1.60 5.54
N ASP A 143 14.75 -1.87 4.97
CA ASP A 143 14.99 -2.68 3.77
C ASP A 143 15.85 -3.92 4.04
N GLY A 144 16.04 -4.28 5.30
CA GLY A 144 16.86 -5.41 5.75
C GLY A 144 16.42 -5.96 7.09
N THR A 145 17.33 -6.68 7.74
CA THR A 145 17.13 -7.19 9.11
C THR A 145 17.11 -6.03 10.09
N VAL A 146 16.07 -5.94 10.89
CA VAL A 146 15.93 -4.95 11.97
C VAL A 146 16.02 -5.64 13.31
N PHE A 147 16.82 -5.09 14.21
CA PHE A 147 16.96 -5.57 15.57
C PHE A 147 16.29 -4.63 16.58
N THR A 148 16.05 -5.16 17.78
CA THR A 148 15.65 -4.31 18.92
C THR A 148 16.69 -3.20 19.14
N GLY A 149 16.22 -1.96 19.32
CA GLY A 149 17.07 -0.78 19.48
C GLY A 149 17.54 -0.11 18.19
N ASP A 150 17.37 -0.74 17.03
CA ASP A 150 17.73 -0.13 15.73
C ASP A 150 16.88 1.10 15.41
N ARG A 151 17.43 1.98 14.58
CA ARG A 151 16.76 3.19 14.12
C ARG A 151 15.88 2.87 12.89
N VAL A 152 14.57 2.91 13.05
CA VAL A 152 13.60 2.75 11.96
C VAL A 152 12.88 4.06 11.75
N THR A 153 13.03 4.67 10.58
CA THR A 153 12.28 5.88 10.25
C THR A 153 10.89 5.50 9.75
N LEU A 154 9.87 5.94 10.47
CA LEU A 154 8.47 5.85 10.06
C LEU A 154 8.10 7.17 9.36
N ARG A 155 7.53 7.09 8.16
CA ARG A 155 7.06 8.24 7.39
C ARG A 155 5.59 8.13 7.17
N VAL A 156 4.88 9.24 7.31
CA VAL A 156 3.45 9.36 7.05
C VAL A 156 3.21 10.43 6.00
N GLN A 157 2.16 10.23 5.20
CA GLN A 157 1.65 11.24 4.28
C GLN A 157 0.13 11.15 4.23
N LEU A 158 -0.52 12.29 4.32
CA LEU A 158 -1.97 12.43 4.17
C LEU A 158 -2.27 13.17 2.87
N VAL A 159 -3.24 12.68 2.12
CA VAL A 159 -3.73 13.29 0.88
C VAL A 159 -5.26 13.25 0.91
N PRO A 160 -5.97 14.34 0.66
CA PRO A 160 -5.50 15.71 0.36
C PRO A 160 -4.73 16.34 1.52
N ASP A 161 -3.97 17.40 1.19
CA ASP A 161 -3.11 18.06 2.14
C ASP A 161 -3.90 18.66 3.31
N ARG A 162 -3.39 18.46 4.53
CA ARG A 162 -3.86 19.04 5.81
C ARG A 162 -2.66 19.53 6.62
N PRO A 163 -2.02 20.63 6.23
CA PRO A 163 -0.92 21.22 6.98
C PRO A 163 -1.31 21.50 8.42
N GLY A 164 -0.45 21.16 9.38
CA GLY A 164 -0.74 21.31 10.81
C GLY A 164 -1.65 20.24 11.41
N GLY A 165 -2.22 19.35 10.59
CA GLY A 165 -3.02 18.21 11.08
C GLY A 165 -2.23 17.27 11.96
N VAL A 166 -2.89 16.60 12.91
CA VAL A 166 -2.25 15.63 13.83
C VAL A 166 -2.51 14.20 13.37
N VAL A 167 -1.45 13.40 13.34
CA VAL A 167 -1.49 11.98 13.01
C VAL A 167 -0.85 11.17 14.14
N GLU A 168 -1.54 10.13 14.60
CA GLU A 168 -1.03 9.14 15.53
C GLU A 168 -0.35 7.99 14.78
N LEU A 169 0.90 7.71 15.10
CA LEU A 169 1.54 6.43 14.77
C LEU A 169 1.16 5.41 15.83
N GLN A 170 0.62 4.28 15.41
CA GLN A 170 0.11 3.24 16.29
C GLN A 170 0.77 1.90 15.97
N ARG A 171 1.01 1.10 17.01
CA ARG A 171 1.48 -0.29 16.95
C ARG A 171 0.39 -1.23 17.45
N TRP A 172 0.25 -2.37 16.81
CA TRP A 172 -0.63 -3.43 17.32
C TRP A 172 0.01 -4.10 18.53
N ASP A 173 -0.72 -4.15 19.63
CA ASP A 173 -0.39 -4.93 20.80
C ASP A 173 -1.16 -6.26 20.74
N SER A 174 -0.44 -7.37 20.52
CA SER A 174 -1.05 -8.69 20.41
C SER A 174 -1.56 -9.24 21.75
N GLY A 175 -0.96 -8.80 22.87
CA GLY A 175 -1.40 -9.22 24.20
C GLY A 175 -2.73 -8.57 24.61
N ALA A 176 -2.86 -7.27 24.33
CA ALA A 176 -4.09 -6.53 24.62
C ALA A 176 -5.09 -6.54 23.44
N ALA A 177 -4.73 -7.12 22.29
CA ALA A 177 -5.52 -7.14 21.04
C ALA A 177 -6.03 -5.74 20.64
N THR A 178 -5.16 -4.72 20.75
CA THR A 178 -5.52 -3.32 20.49
C THR A 178 -4.36 -2.55 19.82
N TRP A 179 -4.69 -1.39 19.26
CA TRP A 179 -3.72 -0.46 18.72
C TRP A 179 -3.30 0.54 19.80
N VAL A 180 -2.00 0.57 20.11
CA VAL A 180 -1.40 1.51 21.08
C VAL A 180 -0.68 2.62 20.34
N VAL A 181 -0.84 3.86 20.82
CA VAL A 181 -0.17 5.04 20.27
C VAL A 181 1.30 5.01 20.64
N LEU A 182 2.17 5.05 19.64
CA LEU A 182 3.62 5.21 19.80
C LEU A 182 4.03 6.68 19.86
N LYS A 183 3.43 7.50 18.98
CA LYS A 183 3.78 8.91 18.83
C LYS A 183 2.67 9.65 18.10
N SER A 184 2.38 10.87 18.55
CA SER A 184 1.60 11.87 17.79
C SER A 184 2.56 12.79 17.04
N LEU A 185 2.25 13.07 15.77
CA LEU A 185 3.06 13.89 14.88
C LEU A 185 2.18 14.99 14.27
N THR A 186 2.74 16.19 14.15
CA THR A 186 2.13 17.27 13.38
C THR A 186 2.63 17.20 11.93
N LEU A 187 1.71 17.28 10.97
CA LEU A 187 2.01 17.30 9.56
C LEU A 187 2.62 18.65 9.12
N ASP A 188 3.61 18.59 8.26
CA ASP A 188 4.23 19.77 7.65
C ASP A 188 3.36 20.40 6.56
N GLY A 189 3.89 21.44 5.87
CA GLY A 189 3.19 22.14 4.79
C GLY A 189 2.82 21.26 3.59
N ALA A 190 3.46 20.11 3.42
CA ALA A 190 3.16 19.10 2.40
C ALA A 190 2.40 17.89 2.96
N SER A 191 1.82 18.03 4.14
CA SER A 191 1.06 17.00 4.87
C SER A 191 1.83 15.70 5.09
N LYS A 192 3.12 15.86 5.40
CA LYS A 192 4.04 14.77 5.73
C LYS A 192 4.57 14.93 7.14
N ALA A 193 4.93 13.82 7.75
CA ALA A 193 5.72 13.79 8.98
C ALA A 193 6.58 12.53 9.03
N GLN A 194 7.63 12.58 9.83
CA GLN A 194 8.48 11.41 10.07
C GLN A 194 8.93 11.36 11.52
N TRP A 195 9.19 10.13 11.98
CA TRP A 195 9.72 9.87 13.30
C TRP A 195 10.67 8.69 13.29
N VAL A 196 11.76 8.79 14.04
CA VAL A 196 12.70 7.68 14.24
C VAL A 196 12.24 6.85 15.43
N TRP A 197 11.73 5.68 15.13
CA TRP A 197 11.33 4.69 16.11
C TRP A 197 12.49 3.75 16.42
N ARG A 198 12.57 3.31 17.70
CA ARG A 198 13.47 2.25 18.14
C ARG A 198 12.62 1.12 18.73
N PRO A 199 12.42 0.00 18.01
CA PRO A 199 11.64 -1.12 18.54
C PRO A 199 12.31 -1.70 19.78
N SER A 200 11.56 -1.87 20.85
CA SER A 200 12.02 -2.49 22.09
C SER A 200 11.65 -3.96 22.23
N GLN A 201 10.80 -4.47 21.33
CA GLN A 201 10.30 -5.83 21.34
C GLN A 201 10.60 -6.53 20.02
N ALA A 202 11.15 -7.75 20.11
CA ALA A 202 11.29 -8.63 18.97
C ALA A 202 9.94 -9.18 18.49
N GLY A 203 9.93 -9.75 17.28
CA GLY A 203 8.75 -10.31 16.64
C GLY A 203 8.13 -9.40 15.59
N ARG A 204 7.03 -9.87 15.03
CA ARG A 204 6.32 -9.14 13.96
C ARG A 204 5.61 -7.92 14.51
N GLN A 205 6.10 -6.75 14.13
CA GLN A 205 5.50 -5.46 14.45
C GLN A 205 4.52 -5.07 13.34
N ARG A 206 3.29 -4.71 13.72
CA ARG A 206 2.29 -4.14 12.82
C ARG A 206 2.08 -2.69 13.18
N LEU A 207 2.24 -1.80 12.21
CA LEU A 207 2.22 -0.35 12.38
C LEU A 207 1.15 0.25 11.48
N ARG A 208 0.45 1.26 11.97
CA ARG A 208 -0.48 2.08 11.18
C ARG A 208 -0.40 3.54 11.61
N ALA A 209 -0.94 4.40 10.77
CA ALA A 209 -1.18 5.80 11.10
C ALA A 209 -2.69 6.05 11.20
N ARG A 210 -3.12 6.95 12.07
CA ARG A 210 -4.50 7.39 12.24
C ARG A 210 -4.55 8.89 12.39
N SER A 211 -5.42 9.56 11.63
CA SER A 211 -5.86 10.93 11.88
C SER A 211 -7.29 10.87 12.44
N ALA A 212 -7.53 11.54 13.55
CA ALA A 212 -8.88 11.64 14.10
C ALA A 212 -9.76 12.53 13.21
N ALA A 213 -11.07 12.42 13.35
CA ALA A 213 -12.00 13.41 12.81
C ALA A 213 -11.85 14.74 13.56
N ASP A 214 -12.04 15.83 12.85
CA ASP A 214 -12.19 17.17 13.39
C ASP A 214 -13.43 17.85 12.76
N ALA A 215 -13.63 19.16 13.00
CA ALA A 215 -14.80 19.86 12.49
C ALA A 215 -14.93 19.82 10.97
N ASP A 216 -13.80 19.78 10.25
CA ASP A 216 -13.75 19.90 8.80
C ASP A 216 -13.36 18.58 8.09
N ASN A 217 -13.03 17.54 8.87
CA ASN A 217 -12.38 16.35 8.31
C ASN A 217 -12.86 15.05 8.95
N VAL A 218 -13.12 14.07 8.12
CA VAL A 218 -13.41 12.71 8.57
C VAL A 218 -12.14 12.01 9.09
N ALA A 219 -12.34 11.09 10.04
CA ALA A 219 -11.25 10.22 10.51
C ALA A 219 -10.71 9.35 9.38
N VAL A 220 -9.40 9.14 9.36
CA VAL A 220 -8.76 8.25 8.38
C VAL A 220 -7.70 7.38 9.04
N VAL A 221 -7.61 6.13 8.59
CA VAL A 221 -6.62 5.14 9.05
C VAL A 221 -5.86 4.62 7.83
N SER A 222 -4.55 4.52 7.93
CA SER A 222 -3.71 3.96 6.87
C SER A 222 -3.87 2.43 6.75
N GLY A 223 -3.37 1.87 5.66
CA GLY A 223 -3.00 0.46 5.61
C GLY A 223 -1.96 0.12 6.69
N THR A 224 -1.81 -1.16 6.97
CA THR A 224 -0.84 -1.66 7.95
C THR A 224 0.52 -1.91 7.28
N ALA A 225 1.57 -1.28 7.78
CA ALA A 225 2.96 -1.66 7.51
C ALA A 225 3.37 -2.76 8.50
N ALA A 226 4.07 -3.78 8.01
CA ALA A 226 4.59 -4.87 8.84
C ALA A 226 6.11 -4.89 8.79
N LEU A 227 6.73 -5.16 9.93
CA LEU A 227 8.17 -5.22 10.11
C LEU A 227 8.51 -6.38 11.05
N GLU A 228 9.46 -7.23 10.66
CA GLU A 228 10.02 -8.26 11.55
C GLU A 228 11.21 -7.68 12.31
N VAL A 229 11.14 -7.70 13.62
CA VAL A 229 12.19 -7.23 14.52
C VAL A 229 12.83 -8.43 15.22
N PHE A 230 14.13 -8.55 15.14
CA PHE A 230 14.88 -9.65 15.75
C PHE A 230 15.53 -9.19 17.06
N ASP A 231 15.75 -10.13 17.96
CA ASP A 231 16.55 -9.88 19.13
C ASP A 231 18.05 -9.88 18.74
N ALA A 232 18.76 -8.81 19.05
CA ALA A 232 20.19 -8.73 18.85
C ALA A 232 20.99 -9.53 19.91
N SER A 233 20.34 -9.91 21.00
CA SER A 233 20.93 -10.79 21.99
C SER A 233 21.09 -12.18 21.37
N ASN A 234 22.25 -12.75 21.40
CA ASN A 234 22.64 -14.06 20.89
C ASN A 234 21.73 -15.20 21.42
N PRO A 235 20.52 -15.43 20.86
CA PRO A 235 19.50 -16.33 21.45
C PRO A 235 19.91 -17.81 21.44
N TYR A 236 20.90 -18.15 20.59
CA TYR A 236 21.41 -19.52 20.48
C TYR A 236 22.74 -19.74 21.18
N GLY A 237 23.25 -18.77 21.94
CA GLY A 237 24.48 -18.89 22.68
C GLY A 237 25.72 -19.12 21.81
N VAL A 238 25.76 -18.60 20.59
CA VAL A 238 26.90 -18.76 19.67
C VAL A 238 28.15 -18.13 20.27
N PRO A 239 29.24 -18.89 20.49
CA PRO A 239 30.46 -18.36 21.12
C PRO A 239 31.13 -17.27 20.26
N SER A 240 31.66 -16.23 20.94
CA SER A 240 32.36 -15.11 20.28
C SER A 240 33.67 -15.48 19.60
N LYS A 241 34.23 -16.69 19.94
CA LYS A 241 35.44 -17.23 19.28
C LYS A 241 35.29 -17.49 17.77
N TYR A 242 34.06 -17.58 17.27
CA TYR A 242 33.82 -17.76 15.84
C TYR A 242 33.74 -16.38 15.15
N PRO A 243 34.73 -16.02 14.29
CA PRO A 243 34.64 -14.77 13.51
C PRO A 243 33.35 -14.69 12.70
N HIS A 244 32.99 -15.80 12.06
CA HIS A 244 31.75 -15.97 11.29
C HIS A 244 31.13 -17.32 11.63
N LEU A 245 29.79 -17.37 11.69
CA LEU A 245 29.04 -18.60 11.87
C LEU A 245 27.67 -18.47 11.21
N ILE A 246 27.23 -19.52 10.54
CA ILE A 246 25.88 -19.65 10.02
C ILE A 246 25.09 -20.59 10.93
N LEU A 247 23.91 -20.16 11.40
CA LEU A 247 23.00 -21.01 12.14
C LEU A 247 21.67 -21.11 11.36
N VAL A 248 21.20 -22.32 11.13
CA VAL A 248 19.92 -22.62 10.49
C VAL A 248 18.96 -23.17 11.54
N ASP A 249 17.92 -22.39 11.84
CA ASP A 249 16.81 -22.81 12.69
C ASP A 249 15.72 -23.44 11.81
N ARG A 250 15.49 -24.73 12.01
CA ARG A 250 14.55 -25.51 11.21
C ARG A 250 13.10 -25.23 11.59
N SER A 251 12.84 -24.93 12.85
CA SER A 251 11.49 -24.66 13.35
C SER A 251 10.95 -23.33 12.83
N GLN A 252 11.83 -22.33 12.67
CA GLN A 252 11.48 -21.01 12.21
C GLN A 252 11.69 -20.79 10.71
N TYR A 253 12.34 -21.73 10.00
CA TYR A 253 12.77 -21.56 8.62
C TYR A 253 13.60 -20.30 8.42
N LYS A 254 14.55 -20.07 9.36
CA LYS A 254 15.42 -18.90 9.38
C LYS A 254 16.89 -19.33 9.32
N LEU A 255 17.70 -18.53 8.64
CA LEU A 255 19.14 -18.64 8.66
C LEU A 255 19.71 -17.36 9.29
N TYR A 256 20.47 -17.54 10.36
CA TYR A 256 21.13 -16.47 11.10
C TYR A 256 22.61 -16.42 10.71
N TYR A 257 23.09 -15.26 10.36
CA TYR A 257 24.52 -15.02 10.19
C TYR A 257 25.07 -14.27 11.41
N TYR A 258 26.11 -14.84 11.99
CA TYR A 258 26.75 -14.33 13.18
C TYR A 258 28.16 -13.86 12.89
N GLU A 259 28.56 -12.75 13.52
CA GLU A 259 29.93 -12.30 13.67
C GLU A 259 30.27 -12.23 15.16
N ARG A 260 31.28 -12.99 15.57
CA ARG A 260 31.78 -13.01 16.96
C ARG A 260 30.68 -13.15 18.02
N GLY A 261 29.74 -14.05 17.79
CA GLY A 261 28.64 -14.32 18.70
C GLY A 261 27.49 -13.32 18.64
N ARG A 262 27.54 -12.32 17.76
CA ARG A 262 26.47 -11.35 17.54
C ARG A 262 25.71 -11.68 16.26
N VAL A 263 24.39 -11.67 16.30
CA VAL A 263 23.57 -11.77 15.10
C VAL A 263 23.73 -10.48 14.28
N VAL A 264 24.14 -10.63 13.02
CA VAL A 264 24.32 -9.51 12.08
C VAL A 264 23.19 -9.47 11.07
N ARG A 265 22.74 -10.66 10.63
CA ARG A 265 21.65 -10.74 9.64
C ARG A 265 20.84 -12.01 9.81
N VAL A 266 19.55 -11.91 9.48
CA VAL A 266 18.61 -13.03 9.48
C VAL A 266 17.94 -13.11 8.12
N PHE A 267 17.82 -14.33 7.60
CA PHE A 267 17.23 -14.60 6.29
C PHE A 267 16.10 -15.61 6.42
N ASP A 268 15.05 -15.42 5.63
CA ASP A 268 14.11 -16.49 5.35
C ASP A 268 14.78 -17.57 4.50
N CYS A 269 14.53 -18.84 4.82
CA CYS A 269 15.06 -19.94 4.03
C CYS A 269 14.03 -21.02 3.79
N VAL A 270 14.15 -21.70 2.64
CA VAL A 270 13.42 -22.94 2.33
C VAL A 270 14.30 -24.11 2.72
N LEU A 271 13.77 -24.99 3.56
CA LEU A 271 14.47 -26.13 4.12
C LEU A 271 13.96 -27.47 3.54
N GLY A 272 14.59 -28.55 3.95
CA GLY A 272 14.24 -29.91 3.54
C GLY A 272 12.81 -30.29 3.87
N ARG A 273 12.13 -30.95 2.93
CA ARG A 273 10.81 -31.56 3.13
C ARG A 273 10.87 -32.66 4.20
N PRO A 274 9.74 -33.05 4.81
CA PRO A 274 9.72 -34.05 5.89
C PRO A 274 10.41 -35.38 5.55
N SER A 275 10.34 -35.84 4.30
CA SER A 275 10.98 -37.06 3.83
C SER A 275 12.50 -36.95 3.55
N LEU A 276 13.00 -35.72 3.42
CA LEU A 276 14.41 -35.36 3.20
C LEU A 276 14.77 -34.10 3.96
N PRO A 277 14.79 -34.16 5.31
CA PRO A 277 14.95 -32.98 6.12
C PRO A 277 16.37 -32.41 6.04
N THR A 278 16.52 -31.13 6.25
CA THR A 278 17.83 -30.50 6.49
C THR A 278 18.47 -31.18 7.71
N PRO A 279 19.69 -31.74 7.58
CA PRO A 279 20.31 -32.49 8.67
C PRO A 279 20.64 -31.59 9.87
N LEU A 280 20.32 -32.05 11.08
CA LEU A 280 20.74 -31.40 12.33
C LEU A 280 22.22 -31.66 12.59
N GLY A 281 22.87 -30.71 13.23
CA GLY A 281 24.27 -30.88 13.67
C GLY A 281 25.15 -29.65 13.41
N HIS A 282 26.43 -29.83 13.70
CA HIS A 282 27.46 -28.81 13.55
C HIS A 282 28.43 -29.22 12.44
N TYR A 283 28.48 -28.40 11.42
CA TYR A 283 29.25 -28.62 10.19
C TYR A 283 30.20 -27.45 9.94
N LYS A 284 30.94 -27.52 8.83
CA LYS A 284 31.73 -26.41 8.28
C LYS A 284 31.55 -26.35 6.78
N ILE A 285 31.55 -25.17 6.20
CA ILE A 285 31.65 -25.02 4.76
C ILE A 285 32.94 -25.66 4.29
N TYR A 286 32.85 -26.65 3.41
CA TYR A 286 34.04 -27.30 2.85
C TYR A 286 34.30 -26.92 1.39
N ALA A 287 33.29 -26.37 0.69
CA ALA A 287 33.44 -25.88 -0.67
C ALA A 287 32.48 -24.76 -0.97
N LYS A 288 32.92 -23.83 -1.83
CA LYS A 288 32.16 -22.69 -2.33
C LYS A 288 32.19 -22.70 -3.85
N ASP A 289 31.00 -22.73 -4.46
CA ASP A 289 30.82 -22.75 -5.90
C ASP A 289 30.33 -21.35 -6.35
N PRO A 290 31.19 -20.52 -6.95
CA PRO A 290 30.90 -19.10 -7.23
C PRO A 290 30.01 -18.85 -8.44
N GLN A 291 29.82 -19.87 -9.28
CA GLN A 291 28.99 -19.79 -10.48
C GLN A 291 28.11 -21.03 -10.57
N MET A 292 26.86 -20.88 -10.17
CA MET A 292 25.83 -21.91 -10.24
C MET A 292 24.60 -21.36 -10.97
N TYR A 293 23.81 -22.26 -11.51
CA TYR A 293 22.61 -21.91 -12.29
C TYR A 293 21.47 -22.89 -11.95
N GLY A 294 20.29 -22.61 -12.49
CA GLY A 294 19.11 -23.46 -12.30
C GLY A 294 18.69 -23.51 -10.83
N ALA A 295 18.41 -24.69 -10.34
CA ALA A 295 17.88 -24.92 -8.98
C ALA A 295 18.77 -24.39 -7.85
N TYR A 296 20.07 -24.20 -8.09
CA TYR A 296 21.03 -23.71 -7.11
C TYR A 296 21.15 -22.19 -7.07
N GLY A 297 20.55 -21.47 -8.00
CA GLY A 297 20.74 -20.02 -8.14
C GLY A 297 22.19 -19.65 -8.44
N PRO A 298 22.64 -18.40 -8.09
CA PRO A 298 23.93 -17.88 -8.53
C PRO A 298 25.14 -18.40 -7.71
N ARG A 299 24.94 -18.96 -6.53
CA ARG A 299 26.00 -19.37 -5.58
C ARG A 299 25.57 -20.59 -4.79
N ARG A 300 26.58 -21.44 -4.42
CA ARG A 300 26.36 -22.59 -3.55
C ARG A 300 27.53 -22.74 -2.55
N MET A 301 27.22 -23.06 -1.29
CA MET A 301 28.19 -23.35 -0.22
C MET A 301 27.86 -24.73 0.36
N ARG A 302 28.73 -25.70 0.15
CA ARG A 302 28.55 -27.10 0.60
C ARG A 302 29.12 -27.28 2.01
N TYR A 303 28.38 -27.99 2.88
CA TYR A 303 28.78 -28.24 4.27
C TYR A 303 28.68 -29.69 4.71
N LEU A 304 27.91 -30.56 4.01
CA LEU A 304 27.81 -31.99 4.32
C LEU A 304 27.41 -32.77 3.05
N GLY A 305 28.32 -33.53 2.47
CA GLY A 305 28.02 -34.31 1.24
C GLY A 305 27.38 -33.44 0.15
N ALA A 306 26.15 -33.75 -0.25
CA ALA A 306 25.38 -32.95 -1.21
C ALA A 306 24.62 -31.77 -0.59
N TYR A 307 24.55 -31.68 0.74
CA TYR A 307 23.82 -30.61 1.41
C TYR A 307 24.59 -29.29 1.35
N ALA A 308 23.84 -28.24 1.04
CA ALA A 308 24.42 -26.93 0.80
C ALA A 308 23.46 -25.79 1.22
N ILE A 309 24.02 -24.61 1.35
CA ILE A 309 23.30 -23.35 1.37
C ILE A 309 23.47 -22.73 -0.02
N HIS A 310 22.36 -22.38 -0.69
CA HIS A 310 22.41 -21.88 -2.06
C HIS A 310 21.23 -20.96 -2.38
N GLY A 311 21.24 -20.35 -3.56
CA GLY A 311 20.13 -19.59 -4.09
C GLY A 311 18.97 -20.46 -4.58
N THR A 312 18.08 -19.92 -5.39
CA THR A 312 16.95 -20.67 -5.91
C THR A 312 16.44 -20.10 -7.22
N ASN A 313 15.89 -20.95 -8.06
CA ASN A 313 15.05 -20.56 -9.20
C ASN A 313 13.55 -20.54 -8.85
N GLU A 314 13.21 -20.85 -7.58
CA GLU A 314 11.84 -20.89 -7.07
C GLU A 314 11.64 -19.88 -5.92
N PRO A 315 11.86 -18.56 -6.14
CA PRO A 315 11.83 -17.55 -5.07
C PRO A 315 10.46 -17.43 -4.39
N TRP A 316 9.36 -17.83 -5.06
CA TRP A 316 8.01 -17.81 -4.48
C TRP A 316 7.84 -18.77 -3.29
N LEU A 317 8.69 -19.80 -3.15
CA LEU A 317 8.66 -20.72 -2.01
C LEU A 317 9.05 -20.04 -0.70
N LEU A 318 9.81 -18.94 -0.76
CA LEU A 318 10.18 -18.14 0.42
C LEU A 318 8.98 -17.42 1.05
N SER A 319 7.92 -17.16 0.29
CA SER A 319 6.68 -16.54 0.79
C SER A 319 5.64 -17.57 1.28
N ARG A 320 5.89 -18.86 1.12
CA ARG A 320 4.99 -19.92 1.60
C ARG A 320 5.25 -20.25 3.07
N TRP A 321 4.28 -20.92 3.69
CA TRP A 321 4.41 -21.47 5.03
C TRP A 321 3.71 -22.84 5.12
N PRO A 322 4.34 -23.89 5.67
CA PRO A 322 5.76 -23.99 6.07
C PRO A 322 6.70 -23.92 4.85
N ARG A 323 7.99 -23.60 5.06
CA ARG A 323 9.00 -23.49 3.98
C ARG A 323 9.84 -24.79 3.84
N ASN A 324 9.22 -25.93 3.77
CA ASN A 324 9.86 -27.26 3.78
C ASN A 324 9.71 -27.97 2.40
N TYR A 325 10.27 -27.38 1.36
CA TYR A 325 10.11 -27.86 -0.02
C TYR A 325 11.40 -28.35 -0.67
N SER A 326 12.58 -28.19 -0.04
CA SER A 326 13.84 -28.65 -0.62
C SER A 326 14.09 -30.13 -0.40
N HIS A 327 15.17 -30.66 -0.99
CA HIS A 327 15.69 -32.00 -0.76
C HIS A 327 16.77 -32.03 0.34
N GLY A 328 16.65 -31.11 1.33
CA GLY A 328 17.53 -31.02 2.49
C GLY A 328 18.49 -29.82 2.47
N CYS A 329 18.73 -29.20 1.33
CA CYS A 329 19.50 -27.95 1.26
C CYS A 329 18.74 -26.77 1.88
N SER A 330 19.49 -25.74 2.31
CA SER A 330 18.94 -24.48 2.75
C SER A 330 18.96 -23.48 1.58
N ARG A 331 17.77 -23.07 1.08
CA ARG A 331 17.64 -22.16 -0.07
C ARG A 331 17.34 -20.75 0.42
N LEU A 332 18.10 -19.80 -0.07
CA LEU A 332 17.90 -18.37 0.15
C LEU A 332 17.41 -17.68 -1.14
N SER A 333 16.93 -16.43 -1.02
CA SER A 333 16.78 -15.60 -2.21
C SER A 333 18.14 -15.37 -2.88
N ASN A 334 18.12 -15.09 -4.19
CA ASN A 334 19.38 -14.93 -4.93
C ASN A 334 20.18 -13.71 -4.44
N SER A 335 19.53 -12.63 -4.04
CA SER A 335 20.21 -11.48 -3.43
C SER A 335 20.84 -11.82 -2.07
N HIS A 336 20.15 -12.63 -1.26
CA HIS A 336 20.66 -13.02 0.05
C HIS A 336 21.84 -13.98 -0.03
N ILE A 337 21.81 -14.96 -0.93
CA ILE A 337 22.94 -15.87 -1.09
C ILE A 337 24.16 -15.16 -1.69
N LEU A 338 24.00 -14.21 -2.61
CA LEU A 338 25.09 -13.39 -3.11
C LEU A 338 25.78 -12.65 -1.97
N TRP A 339 25.01 -11.95 -1.14
CA TRP A 339 25.56 -11.26 0.03
C TRP A 339 26.25 -12.20 1.01
N LEU A 340 25.60 -13.30 1.44
CA LEU A 340 26.14 -14.22 2.43
C LEU A 340 27.39 -14.94 1.92
N PHE A 341 27.44 -15.27 0.64
CA PHE A 341 28.58 -15.90 0.03
C PHE A 341 29.86 -15.07 0.17
N ASP A 342 29.75 -13.74 0.06
CA ASP A 342 30.90 -12.84 0.16
C ASP A 342 31.37 -12.62 1.62
N GLN A 343 30.49 -12.90 2.61
CA GLN A 343 30.81 -12.73 4.03
C GLN A 343 31.57 -13.92 4.63
N VAL A 344 31.48 -15.09 4.02
CA VAL A 344 31.98 -16.34 4.62
C VAL A 344 33.02 -17.02 3.74
N HIS A 345 33.82 -17.89 4.32
CA HIS A 345 34.90 -18.63 3.64
C HIS A 345 34.79 -20.15 3.93
N VAL A 346 35.58 -20.95 3.23
CA VAL A 346 35.75 -22.36 3.56
C VAL A 346 36.27 -22.48 4.97
N GLY A 347 35.71 -23.38 5.79
CA GLY A 347 35.95 -23.50 7.21
C GLY A 347 34.94 -22.78 8.11
N THR A 348 34.11 -21.86 7.58
CA THR A 348 33.05 -21.22 8.38
C THR A 348 32.08 -22.27 8.94
N PRO A 349 31.82 -22.25 10.28
CA PRO A 349 30.87 -23.17 10.91
C PRO A 349 29.44 -22.97 10.40
N VAL A 350 28.73 -24.09 10.25
CA VAL A 350 27.31 -24.16 9.93
C VAL A 350 26.62 -25.04 10.97
N TRP A 351 25.75 -24.43 11.78
CA TRP A 351 24.97 -25.13 12.79
C TRP A 351 23.51 -25.23 12.36
N ASN A 352 23.03 -26.43 12.24
CA ASN A 352 21.60 -26.67 11.99
C ASN A 352 20.94 -27.13 13.30
N VAL A 353 20.04 -26.34 13.81
CA VAL A 353 19.30 -26.58 15.06
C VAL A 353 17.82 -26.88 14.77
N PRO A 354 17.11 -27.50 15.73
CA PRO A 354 15.69 -27.84 15.60
C PRO A 354 14.77 -26.69 15.17
#